data_f3b35c65c156bb0413be824e5a0e8641
#
_entry.id   f3b35c65c156bb0413be824e5a0e8641
#
_cell.length_a   1.000
_cell.length_b   1.000
_cell.length_c   1.000
_cell.angle_alpha   90.00
_cell.angle_beta   90.00
_cell.angle_gamma   90.00
#
_symmetry.space_group_name_H-M   'P 1'
#
loop_
_entity.id
_entity.type
_entity.pdbx_description
1 polymer ?
#
loop_
_entity_poly.entity_id
_entity_poly.type
_entity_poly.pdbx_seq_one_letter_code
_entity_poly.pdbx_strand_id
1 'polypeptide(L)'
;MSGLGVVLAMCNFICVLFLFVFCGLLGWLVVYLLGWLCGGGVWGCFGGWFFWFYCGEMASAQQWFQGARPHTWANAFAPVVAGSGAATASLYGVDVSGRQEVVGAWGSAASGWGDQLLRALLAAVVAWALIVGVNFANDYSDGVRGTDDDRTGPLRLTASGAASPGSVKRAAFAAFGVAGVAGVVLSLLSAWWLVVVGALCIVAAWFYTGGKNPYGYRGLGEVSVFVFFGLVAVLGTQFTQAGVVSWQGVLCAVSVGAMSAAVNLVNNLRDIPSDSEAGKITLAVRLGDVWTRRVWLVLACVPVVASLVLMVSSVWCVAGLLAVPLLWAASGPVREGALGAALIPVLGSTGRAMLVWSVVTAVTLGLS
;
A
#
# COMPACT_ATOMS: atom_id res chain seq x y z
N MET A 1 -24.27 -7.92 -24.52
CA MET A 1 -23.00 -7.27 -24.22
C MET A 1 -22.47 -6.63 -25.49
N SER A 2 -22.35 -5.32 -25.55
CA SER A 2 -21.78 -4.66 -26.74
C SER A 2 -20.28 -5.01 -26.77
N GLY A 3 -19.71 -5.24 -27.99
CA GLY A 3 -18.29 -5.57 -28.14
C GLY A 3 -17.34 -4.54 -27.49
N LEU A 4 -17.82 -3.33 -27.24
CA LEU A 4 -17.15 -2.25 -26.55
C LEU A 4 -16.88 -2.61 -25.07
N GLY A 5 -17.84 -3.23 -24.34
CA GLY A 5 -17.68 -3.62 -22.94
C GLY A 5 -16.58 -4.68 -22.72
N VAL A 6 -16.46 -5.64 -23.66
CA VAL A 6 -15.40 -6.66 -23.61
C VAL A 6 -14.03 -6.03 -23.88
N VAL A 7 -13.93 -5.11 -24.84
CA VAL A 7 -12.69 -4.38 -25.12
C VAL A 7 -12.27 -3.52 -23.92
N LEU A 8 -13.21 -2.85 -23.26
CA LEU A 8 -12.99 -2.04 -22.07
C LEU A 8 -12.48 -2.87 -20.88
N ALA A 9 -13.08 -4.05 -20.65
CA ALA A 9 -12.61 -4.98 -19.62
C ALA A 9 -11.22 -5.54 -19.92
N MET A 10 -10.93 -5.88 -21.18
CA MET A 10 -9.60 -6.32 -21.61
C MET A 10 -8.55 -5.20 -21.45
N CYS A 11 -8.88 -3.96 -21.79
CA CYS A 11 -7.98 -2.81 -21.57
C CYS A 11 -7.70 -2.60 -20.09
N ASN A 12 -8.71 -2.67 -19.20
CA ASN A 12 -8.51 -2.61 -17.76
C ASN A 12 -7.63 -3.77 -17.26
N PHE A 13 -7.87 -4.99 -17.72
CA PHE A 13 -7.06 -6.15 -17.35
C PHE A 13 -5.60 -5.99 -17.81
N ILE A 14 -5.38 -5.51 -19.03
CA ILE A 14 -4.06 -5.22 -19.59
C ILE A 14 -3.38 -4.09 -18.80
N CYS A 15 -4.11 -3.01 -18.45
CA CYS A 15 -3.58 -1.92 -17.61
C CYS A 15 -3.19 -2.41 -16.22
N VAL A 16 -4.01 -3.26 -15.60
CA VAL A 16 -3.71 -3.87 -14.29
C VAL A 16 -2.50 -4.80 -14.40
N LEU A 17 -2.40 -5.63 -15.43
CA LEU A 17 -1.27 -6.51 -15.67
C LEU A 17 0.02 -5.72 -15.94
N PHE A 18 -0.09 -4.63 -16.74
CA PHE A 18 1.03 -3.73 -17.04
C PHE A 18 1.49 -2.98 -15.79
N LEU A 19 0.56 -2.52 -14.93
CA LEU A 19 0.85 -1.95 -13.62
C LEU A 19 1.64 -2.94 -12.75
N PHE A 20 1.24 -4.21 -12.70
CA PHE A 20 1.94 -5.25 -11.94
C PHE A 20 3.37 -5.50 -12.43
N VAL A 21 3.55 -5.67 -13.75
CA VAL A 21 4.86 -5.94 -14.36
C VAL A 21 5.75 -4.71 -14.28
N PHE A 22 5.23 -3.54 -14.62
CA PHE A 22 5.97 -2.28 -14.64
C PHE A 22 6.38 -1.84 -13.22
N CYS A 23 5.49 -1.95 -12.23
CA CYS A 23 5.82 -1.63 -10.85
C CYS A 23 6.79 -2.65 -10.23
N GLY A 24 6.73 -3.92 -10.62
CA GLY A 24 7.73 -4.92 -10.24
C GLY A 24 9.13 -4.56 -10.77
N LEU A 25 9.23 -4.18 -12.05
CA LEU A 25 10.48 -3.77 -12.68
C LEU A 25 11.00 -2.42 -12.16
N LEU A 26 10.12 -1.42 -12.01
CA LEU A 26 10.47 -0.12 -11.41
C LEU A 26 10.89 -0.29 -9.94
N GLY A 27 10.20 -1.15 -9.21
CA GLY A 27 10.54 -1.50 -7.83
C GLY A 27 11.97 -2.00 -7.71
N TRP A 28 12.37 -2.91 -8.58
CA TRP A 28 13.74 -3.42 -8.67
C TRP A 28 14.75 -2.32 -9.03
N LEU A 29 14.43 -1.52 -10.06
CA LEU A 29 15.31 -0.45 -10.54
C LEU A 29 15.50 0.63 -9.46
N VAL A 30 14.43 1.06 -8.80
CA VAL A 30 14.50 2.13 -7.78
C VAL A 30 15.17 1.62 -6.50
N VAL A 31 14.91 0.39 -6.04
CA VAL A 31 15.61 -0.20 -4.89
C VAL A 31 17.09 -0.38 -5.22
N TYR A 32 17.43 -0.75 -6.47
CA TYR A 32 18.81 -0.82 -6.94
C TYR A 32 19.48 0.56 -6.98
N LEU A 33 18.80 1.58 -7.51
CA LEU A 33 19.27 2.97 -7.54
C LEU A 33 19.38 3.57 -6.13
N LEU A 34 18.42 3.30 -5.23
CA LEU A 34 18.49 3.73 -3.84
C LEU A 34 19.64 3.05 -3.10
N GLY A 35 19.86 1.76 -3.33
CA GLY A 35 21.03 1.05 -2.81
C GLY A 35 22.35 1.64 -3.32
N TRP A 36 22.38 2.04 -4.59
CA TRP A 36 23.53 2.69 -5.20
C TRP A 36 23.76 4.12 -4.68
N LEU A 37 22.72 4.94 -4.56
CA LEU A 37 22.76 6.29 -4.01
C LEU A 37 23.09 6.32 -2.52
N CYS A 38 22.73 5.28 -1.77
CA CYS A 38 22.94 5.19 -0.34
C CYS A 38 24.26 4.52 0.08
N GLY A 39 25.11 4.09 -0.86
CA GLY A 39 26.41 3.56 -0.48
C GLY A 39 27.03 2.51 -1.40
N GLY A 40 26.44 2.27 -2.57
CA GLY A 40 27.06 1.40 -3.57
C GLY A 40 28.34 2.01 -4.14
N GLY A 41 29.49 1.52 -3.74
CA GLY A 41 30.76 1.94 -4.31
C GLY A 41 30.82 1.65 -5.80
N VAL A 42 30.99 2.70 -6.62
CA VAL A 42 31.32 2.57 -8.04
C VAL A 42 32.80 2.32 -8.16
N TRP A 43 33.15 1.28 -8.90
CA TRP A 43 34.50 1.12 -9.44
C TRP A 43 34.68 2.15 -10.56
N GLY A 44 35.21 3.32 -10.20
CA GLY A 44 35.62 4.33 -11.17
C GLY A 44 37.11 4.26 -11.35
N CYS A 45 37.60 3.65 -12.42
CA CYS A 45 38.97 3.86 -12.89
C CYS A 45 39.04 5.24 -13.55
N PHE A 46 39.54 6.25 -12.84
CA PHE A 46 40.05 7.47 -13.44
C PHE A 46 41.52 7.61 -13.07
N GLY A 47 42.39 7.48 -14.05
CA GLY A 47 43.76 7.97 -13.97
C GLY A 47 44.68 7.32 -12.94
N GLY A 48 44.77 5.99 -12.84
CA GLY A 48 45.92 5.34 -12.18
C GLY A 48 46.09 5.50 -10.68
N TRP A 49 45.13 6.08 -9.95
CA TRP A 49 45.14 6.19 -8.49
C TRP A 49 44.00 5.41 -7.88
N PHE A 50 44.34 4.34 -7.12
CA PHE A 50 43.40 3.58 -6.29
C PHE A 50 43.10 4.38 -5.03
N PHE A 51 41.94 5.01 -4.93
CA PHE A 51 41.40 5.47 -3.66
C PHE A 51 40.54 4.39 -3.04
N TRP A 52 41.07 3.74 -2.01
CA TRP A 52 40.36 2.83 -1.13
C TRP A 52 39.51 3.67 -0.18
N PHE A 53 38.26 3.92 -0.51
CA PHE A 53 37.32 4.41 0.49
C PHE A 53 36.90 3.25 1.38
N TYR A 54 37.07 3.45 2.68
CA TYR A 54 36.69 2.54 3.74
C TYR A 54 35.23 2.13 3.58
N CYS A 55 34.97 0.94 3.03
CA CYS A 55 33.66 0.32 2.93
C CYS A 55 33.44 -0.42 4.25
N GLY A 56 32.89 0.26 5.24
CA GLY A 56 32.23 -0.42 6.34
C GLY A 56 31.16 -1.35 5.74
N GLU A 57 30.91 -2.49 6.36
CA GLU A 57 30.03 -3.55 5.89
C GLU A 57 28.72 -2.95 5.36
N MET A 58 28.57 -2.89 4.04
CA MET A 58 27.38 -2.32 3.41
C MET A 58 26.42 -3.46 3.08
N ALA A 59 25.15 -3.26 3.47
CA ALA A 59 24.08 -4.18 3.14
C ALA A 59 24.06 -4.48 1.64
N SER A 60 23.92 -5.76 1.28
CA SER A 60 23.78 -6.19 -0.11
C SER A 60 22.47 -5.65 -0.73
N ALA A 61 22.40 -5.58 -2.07
CA ALA A 61 21.17 -5.21 -2.78
C ALA A 61 19.98 -6.11 -2.37
N GLN A 62 20.23 -7.38 -2.08
CA GLN A 62 19.21 -8.30 -1.58
C GLN A 62 18.70 -7.90 -0.19
N GLN A 63 19.58 -7.47 0.71
CA GLN A 63 19.19 -7.00 2.05
C GLN A 63 18.38 -5.69 1.96
N TRP A 64 18.78 -4.74 1.10
CA TRP A 64 18.00 -3.53 0.83
C TRP A 64 16.60 -3.85 0.28
N PHE A 65 16.51 -4.81 -0.66
CA PHE A 65 15.23 -5.28 -1.18
C PHE A 65 14.36 -5.91 -0.08
N GLN A 66 14.95 -6.74 0.79
CA GLN A 66 14.25 -7.30 1.96
C GLN A 66 13.78 -6.20 2.93
N GLY A 67 14.61 -5.18 3.19
CA GLY A 67 14.26 -4.02 4.00
C GLY A 67 13.10 -3.19 3.44
N ALA A 68 12.97 -3.12 2.12
CA ALA A 68 11.81 -2.51 1.45
C ALA A 68 10.49 -3.31 1.62
N ARG A 69 10.56 -4.53 2.16
CA ARG A 69 9.44 -5.42 2.53
C ARG A 69 8.43 -5.65 1.40
N PRO A 70 8.81 -6.36 0.31
CA PRO A 70 7.93 -6.60 -0.84
C PRO A 70 6.59 -7.24 -0.48
N HIS A 71 6.54 -8.05 0.59
CA HIS A 71 5.30 -8.66 1.08
C HIS A 71 4.24 -7.65 1.55
N THR A 72 4.62 -6.39 1.80
CA THR A 72 3.70 -5.31 2.17
C THR A 72 3.18 -4.52 0.97
N TRP A 73 3.74 -4.69 -0.24
CA TRP A 73 3.42 -3.88 -1.42
C TRP A 73 2.00 -4.07 -1.93
N ALA A 74 1.33 -5.14 -1.50
CA ALA A 74 -0.10 -5.30 -1.73
C ALA A 74 -0.89 -4.06 -1.23
N ASN A 75 -0.47 -3.45 -0.11
CA ASN A 75 -1.09 -2.24 0.42
C ASN A 75 -0.86 -0.99 -0.45
N ALA A 76 0.11 -1.01 -1.37
CA ALA A 76 0.33 0.08 -2.32
C ALA A 76 -0.47 -0.13 -3.61
N PHE A 77 -0.46 -1.35 -4.16
CA PHE A 77 -1.04 -1.61 -5.49
C PHE A 77 -2.53 -1.89 -5.45
N ALA A 78 -3.03 -2.60 -4.45
CA ALA A 78 -4.46 -2.89 -4.32
C ALA A 78 -5.35 -1.63 -4.28
N PRO A 79 -4.99 -0.56 -3.53
CA PRO A 79 -5.72 0.70 -3.55
C PRO A 79 -5.78 1.34 -4.95
N VAL A 80 -4.65 1.37 -5.65
CA VAL A 80 -4.56 1.97 -6.98
C VAL A 80 -5.42 1.19 -7.98
N VAL A 81 -5.36 -0.13 -7.94
CA VAL A 81 -6.19 -0.98 -8.81
C VAL A 81 -7.67 -0.78 -8.53
N ALA A 82 -8.11 -0.83 -7.27
CA ALA A 82 -9.50 -0.65 -6.90
C ALA A 82 -10.00 0.77 -7.24
N GLY A 83 -9.18 1.81 -6.95
CA GLY A 83 -9.49 3.20 -7.29
C GLY A 83 -9.58 3.44 -8.79
N SER A 84 -8.70 2.81 -9.60
CA SER A 84 -8.77 2.89 -11.06
C SER A 84 -10.01 2.20 -11.62
N GLY A 85 -10.44 1.07 -11.06
CA GLY A 85 -11.69 0.42 -11.42
C GLY A 85 -12.91 1.32 -11.14
N ALA A 86 -12.95 1.94 -9.97
CA ALA A 86 -13.98 2.90 -9.62
C ALA A 86 -13.95 4.15 -10.53
N ALA A 87 -12.75 4.62 -10.92
CA ALA A 87 -12.60 5.72 -11.87
C ALA A 87 -13.15 5.35 -13.26
N THR A 88 -12.85 4.15 -13.75
CA THR A 88 -13.36 3.65 -15.02
C THR A 88 -14.88 3.58 -15.03
N ALA A 89 -15.48 3.05 -13.95
CA ALA A 89 -16.94 3.04 -13.82
C ALA A 89 -17.53 4.46 -13.84
N SER A 90 -16.83 5.44 -13.22
CA SER A 90 -17.29 6.85 -13.22
C SER A 90 -17.14 7.53 -14.57
N LEU A 91 -16.12 7.17 -15.36
CA LEU A 91 -15.84 7.81 -16.67
C LEU A 91 -16.65 7.22 -17.80
N TYR A 92 -16.88 5.90 -17.77
CA TYR A 92 -17.41 5.14 -18.91
C TYR A 92 -18.65 4.30 -18.59
N GLY A 93 -18.98 4.12 -17.29
CA GLY A 93 -20.15 3.38 -16.83
C GLY A 93 -21.45 4.13 -17.13
N VAL A 94 -22.52 3.38 -17.40
CA VAL A 94 -23.88 3.92 -17.52
C VAL A 94 -24.54 3.73 -16.15
N ASP A 95 -24.79 4.82 -15.44
CA ASP A 95 -25.58 4.75 -14.20
C ASP A 95 -27.00 4.27 -14.51
N VAL A 96 -27.59 3.48 -13.59
CA VAL A 96 -28.97 2.98 -13.65
C VAL A 96 -30.00 4.12 -13.79
N SER A 97 -29.63 5.36 -13.43
CA SER A 97 -30.44 6.56 -13.60
C SER A 97 -30.18 7.35 -14.88
N GLY A 98 -29.20 6.94 -15.71
CA GLY A 98 -28.80 7.66 -16.93
C GLY A 98 -28.19 9.05 -16.67
N ARG A 99 -27.83 9.36 -15.42
CA ARG A 99 -27.19 10.62 -15.04
C ARG A 99 -25.73 10.35 -14.70
N GLN A 100 -24.82 10.94 -15.48
CA GLN A 100 -23.48 11.20 -14.97
C GLN A 100 -23.64 12.24 -13.85
N GLU A 101 -23.56 11.82 -12.59
CA GLU A 101 -23.38 12.75 -11.48
C GLU A 101 -22.00 13.41 -11.61
N VAL A 102 -21.95 14.51 -12.36
CA VAL A 102 -20.82 15.42 -12.34
C VAL A 102 -20.87 16.16 -11.01
N VAL A 103 -20.32 15.54 -9.97
CA VAL A 103 -20.01 16.25 -8.73
C VAL A 103 -18.96 17.29 -9.05
N GLY A 104 -19.30 18.54 -8.85
CA GLY A 104 -18.64 19.77 -9.26
C GLY A 104 -17.11 19.71 -9.38
N ALA A 105 -16.60 20.33 -10.42
CA ALA A 105 -15.22 20.33 -10.90
C ALA A 105 -14.17 20.86 -9.92
N TRP A 106 -13.82 20.08 -8.91
CA TRP A 106 -12.66 20.35 -8.03
C TRP A 106 -11.34 19.84 -8.61
N GLY A 107 -11.40 19.19 -9.79
CA GLY A 107 -10.27 18.64 -10.51
C GLY A 107 -10.60 18.30 -11.95
N SER A 108 -9.58 18.01 -12.77
CA SER A 108 -9.73 17.60 -14.16
C SER A 108 -9.75 16.08 -14.28
N ALA A 109 -10.78 15.54 -14.94
CA ALA A 109 -10.83 14.14 -15.35
C ALA A 109 -9.76 13.85 -16.43
N ALA A 110 -9.39 12.57 -16.56
CA ALA A 110 -8.52 12.12 -17.63
C ALA A 110 -9.20 12.30 -19.00
N SER A 111 -8.45 12.81 -19.97
CA SER A 111 -8.95 13.11 -21.32
C SER A 111 -9.15 11.86 -22.20
N GLY A 112 -8.68 10.70 -21.74
CA GLY A 112 -8.75 9.43 -22.44
C GLY A 112 -7.91 8.35 -21.77
N TRP A 113 -7.89 7.15 -22.36
CA TRP A 113 -7.23 5.97 -21.78
C TRP A 113 -5.73 6.16 -21.48
N GLY A 114 -5.00 6.86 -22.37
CA GLY A 114 -3.58 7.12 -22.17
C GLY A 114 -3.31 8.02 -20.96
N ASP A 115 -4.12 9.06 -20.78
CA ASP A 115 -4.03 9.97 -19.63
C ASP A 115 -4.47 9.25 -18.34
N GLN A 116 -5.54 8.45 -18.39
CA GLN A 116 -5.98 7.64 -17.25
C GLN A 116 -4.88 6.67 -16.80
N LEU A 117 -4.23 5.96 -17.75
CA LEU A 117 -3.13 5.06 -17.46
C LEU A 117 -1.93 5.81 -16.86
N LEU A 118 -1.55 6.96 -17.41
CA LEU A 118 -0.46 7.79 -16.86
C LEU A 118 -0.74 8.18 -15.41
N ARG A 119 -1.96 8.65 -15.11
CA ARG A 119 -2.36 9.03 -13.74
C ARG A 119 -2.39 7.82 -12.80
N ALA A 120 -2.82 6.64 -13.27
CA ALA A 120 -2.76 5.39 -12.51
C ALA A 120 -1.33 4.96 -12.21
N LEU A 121 -0.40 5.07 -13.17
CA LEU A 121 1.02 4.78 -12.99
C LEU A 121 1.66 5.73 -11.98
N LEU A 122 1.39 7.03 -12.08
CA LEU A 122 1.88 8.02 -11.11
C LEU A 122 1.34 7.74 -9.70
N ALA A 123 0.05 7.42 -9.57
CA ALA A 123 -0.54 7.02 -8.28
C ALA A 123 0.12 5.76 -7.72
N ALA A 124 0.43 4.77 -8.57
CA ALA A 124 1.14 3.56 -8.17
C ALA A 124 2.57 3.86 -7.68
N VAL A 125 3.29 4.75 -8.36
CA VAL A 125 4.63 5.20 -7.93
C VAL A 125 4.54 5.92 -6.59
N VAL A 126 3.57 6.82 -6.39
CA VAL A 126 3.35 7.52 -5.11
C VAL A 126 3.08 6.51 -3.99
N ALA A 127 2.12 5.61 -4.18
CA ALA A 127 1.74 4.64 -3.16
C ALA A 127 2.89 3.68 -2.81
N TRP A 128 3.60 3.19 -3.85
CA TRP A 128 4.74 2.30 -3.66
C TRP A 128 5.93 3.01 -2.98
N ALA A 129 6.27 4.21 -3.41
CA ALA A 129 7.36 4.96 -2.80
C ALA A 129 7.05 5.34 -1.34
N LEU A 130 5.79 5.68 -1.02
CA LEU A 130 5.37 5.94 0.36
C LEU A 130 5.51 4.69 1.24
N ILE A 131 5.07 3.50 0.80
CA ILE A 131 5.18 2.28 1.63
C ILE A 131 6.63 1.85 1.81
N VAL A 132 7.48 1.99 0.79
CA VAL A 132 8.93 1.73 0.90
C VAL A 132 9.56 2.72 1.88
N GLY A 133 9.22 4.00 1.77
CA GLY A 133 9.67 5.05 2.69
C GLY A 133 9.27 4.79 4.14
N VAL A 134 7.99 4.39 4.37
CA VAL A 134 7.50 3.99 5.70
C VAL A 134 8.24 2.77 6.23
N ASN A 135 8.51 1.77 5.39
CA ASN A 135 9.22 0.57 5.81
C ASN A 135 10.65 0.88 6.28
N PHE A 136 11.37 1.74 5.55
CA PHE A 136 12.70 2.21 5.97
C PHE A 136 12.64 3.16 7.17
N ALA A 137 11.63 4.04 7.26
CA ALA A 137 11.45 4.92 8.42
C ALA A 137 11.18 4.12 9.70
N ASN A 138 10.36 3.05 9.60
CA ASN A 138 10.10 2.12 10.69
C ASN A 138 11.36 1.36 11.09
N ASP A 139 12.12 0.83 10.13
CA ASP A 139 13.38 0.13 10.37
C ASP A 139 14.38 1.04 11.11
N TYR A 140 14.56 2.27 10.61
CA TYR A 140 15.41 3.27 11.27
C TYR A 140 14.94 3.58 12.69
N SER A 141 13.65 3.90 12.85
CA SER A 141 13.13 4.41 14.13
C SER A 141 13.08 3.32 15.21
N ASP A 142 12.66 2.11 14.85
CA ASP A 142 12.57 0.96 15.74
C ASP A 142 13.98 0.46 16.10
N GLY A 143 14.90 0.39 15.12
CA GLY A 143 16.28 -0.02 15.36
C GLY A 143 17.07 0.94 16.24
N VAL A 144 16.89 2.26 16.10
CA VAL A 144 17.57 3.25 16.98
C VAL A 144 17.01 3.21 18.42
N ARG A 145 15.75 2.77 18.59
CA ARG A 145 15.14 2.63 19.93
C ARG A 145 15.38 1.28 20.58
N GLY A 146 15.94 0.30 19.86
CA GLY A 146 16.13 -1.07 20.36
C GLY A 146 14.83 -1.89 20.46
N THR A 147 13.73 -1.42 19.86
CA THR A 147 12.44 -2.15 19.89
C THR A 147 12.41 -3.38 18.99
N ASP A 148 13.41 -3.56 18.14
CA ASP A 148 13.54 -4.68 17.19
C ASP A 148 14.62 -5.70 17.57
N ASP A 149 15.29 -5.57 18.73
CA ASP A 149 16.46 -6.39 19.09
C ASP A 149 16.11 -7.88 19.28
N ASP A 150 14.95 -8.19 19.84
CA ASP A 150 14.47 -9.57 20.10
C ASP A 150 13.29 -10.00 19.23
N ARG A 151 13.06 -9.32 18.10
CA ARG A 151 11.88 -9.56 17.27
C ARG A 151 12.04 -10.72 16.32
N THR A 152 11.03 -11.61 16.27
CA THR A 152 10.88 -12.62 15.22
C THR A 152 10.22 -12.01 13.97
N GLY A 153 10.92 -12.02 12.82
CA GLY A 153 10.33 -11.46 11.59
C GLY A 153 11.34 -11.23 10.47
N PRO A 154 10.93 -10.54 9.39
CA PRO A 154 11.83 -10.20 8.28
C PRO A 154 13.02 -9.37 8.72
N LEU A 155 14.12 -9.45 7.95
CA LEU A 155 15.35 -8.70 8.18
C LEU A 155 15.08 -7.22 8.46
N ARG A 156 15.72 -6.68 9.49
CA ARG A 156 15.79 -5.27 9.85
C ARG A 156 17.21 -4.77 9.59
N LEU A 157 17.38 -3.83 8.68
CA LEU A 157 18.69 -3.33 8.29
C LEU A 157 19.45 -2.67 9.44
N THR A 158 18.72 -1.88 10.26
CA THR A 158 19.30 -1.15 11.39
C THR A 158 19.57 -2.09 12.57
N ALA A 159 18.60 -2.84 13.04
CA ALA A 159 18.72 -3.71 14.21
C ALA A 159 19.71 -4.88 13.97
N SER A 160 19.78 -5.41 12.75
CA SER A 160 20.76 -6.46 12.40
C SER A 160 22.19 -5.93 12.18
N GLY A 161 22.40 -4.61 12.19
CA GLY A 161 23.69 -4.01 11.85
C GLY A 161 24.06 -4.10 10.37
N ALA A 162 23.17 -4.60 9.49
CA ALA A 162 23.46 -4.74 8.06
C ALA A 162 23.65 -3.39 7.36
N ALA A 163 22.97 -2.33 7.83
CA ALA A 163 23.19 -0.98 7.35
C ALA A 163 23.20 0.03 8.50
N SER A 164 23.97 1.11 8.34
CA SER A 164 24.00 2.18 9.34
C SER A 164 22.63 2.87 9.44
N PRO A 165 22.21 3.29 10.66
CA PRO A 165 20.94 4.01 10.83
C PRO A 165 20.82 5.23 9.91
N GLY A 166 21.94 5.96 9.69
CA GLY A 166 21.99 7.12 8.80
C GLY A 166 21.70 6.77 7.34
N SER A 167 22.16 5.60 6.85
CA SER A 167 21.88 5.12 5.49
C SER A 167 20.42 4.74 5.33
N VAL A 168 19.84 4.02 6.29
CA VAL A 168 18.41 3.62 6.27
C VAL A 168 17.51 4.86 6.32
N LYS A 169 17.85 5.86 7.16
CA LYS A 169 17.14 7.14 7.19
C LYS A 169 17.19 7.87 5.85
N ARG A 170 18.37 7.93 5.19
CA ARG A 170 18.49 8.56 3.86
C ARG A 170 17.63 7.84 2.82
N ALA A 171 17.60 6.49 2.84
CA ALA A 171 16.75 5.70 1.96
C ALA A 171 15.26 6.00 2.16
N ALA A 172 14.80 6.16 3.42
CA ALA A 172 13.44 6.57 3.71
C ALA A 172 13.09 7.92 3.08
N PHE A 173 13.95 8.94 3.30
CA PHE A 173 13.73 10.28 2.73
C PHE A 173 13.86 10.31 1.20
N ALA A 174 14.73 9.50 0.60
CA ALA A 174 14.82 9.37 -0.86
C ALA A 174 13.52 8.79 -1.43
N ALA A 175 12.94 7.75 -0.80
CA ALA A 175 11.66 7.20 -1.19
C ALA A 175 10.52 8.22 -1.02
N PHE A 176 10.47 8.97 0.07
CA PHE A 176 9.51 10.08 0.25
C PHE A 176 9.71 11.19 -0.80
N GLY A 177 10.95 11.45 -1.21
CA GLY A 177 11.25 12.38 -2.30
C GLY A 177 10.67 11.93 -3.64
N VAL A 178 10.82 10.63 -3.98
CA VAL A 178 10.20 10.03 -5.18
C VAL A 178 8.69 10.15 -5.12
N ALA A 179 8.07 9.84 -3.97
CA ALA A 179 6.63 10.00 -3.78
C ALA A 179 6.19 11.46 -3.94
N GLY A 180 6.98 12.42 -3.40
CA GLY A 180 6.72 13.84 -3.51
C GLY A 180 6.75 14.35 -4.96
N VAL A 181 7.78 13.98 -5.72
CA VAL A 181 7.90 14.37 -7.13
C VAL A 181 6.77 13.80 -7.96
N ALA A 182 6.52 12.48 -7.86
CA ALA A 182 5.42 11.84 -8.59
C ALA A 182 4.05 12.41 -8.17
N GLY A 183 3.87 12.70 -6.86
CA GLY A 183 2.65 13.28 -6.32
C GLY A 183 2.40 14.70 -6.81
N VAL A 184 3.45 15.54 -6.92
CA VAL A 184 3.34 16.88 -7.52
C VAL A 184 2.93 16.79 -8.99
N VAL A 185 3.57 15.93 -9.78
CA VAL A 185 3.21 15.72 -11.18
C VAL A 185 1.76 15.28 -11.31
N LEU A 186 1.33 14.29 -10.52
CA LEU A 186 -0.06 13.82 -10.50
C LEU A 186 -1.04 14.93 -10.10
N SER A 187 -0.68 15.75 -9.13
CA SER A 187 -1.51 16.88 -8.68
C SER A 187 -1.66 17.95 -9.76
N LEU A 188 -0.61 18.24 -10.50
CA LEU A 188 -0.65 19.20 -11.62
C LEU A 188 -1.52 18.69 -12.78
N LEU A 189 -1.56 17.38 -13.00
CA LEU A 189 -2.43 16.76 -14.01
C LEU A 189 -3.89 16.68 -13.59
N SER A 190 -4.20 16.74 -12.29
CA SER A 190 -5.56 16.53 -11.76
C SER A 190 -6.09 17.73 -10.97
N ALA A 191 -5.56 17.97 -9.77
CA ALA A 191 -5.98 19.07 -8.91
C ALA A 191 -4.81 19.54 -8.03
N TRP A 192 -4.40 20.80 -8.16
CA TRP A 192 -3.23 21.36 -7.49
C TRP A 192 -3.24 21.24 -5.98
N TRP A 193 -4.41 21.29 -5.33
CA TRP A 193 -4.55 21.18 -3.87
C TRP A 193 -4.15 19.81 -3.31
N LEU A 194 -4.10 18.77 -4.16
CA LEU A 194 -3.62 17.44 -3.77
C LEU A 194 -2.15 17.43 -3.34
N VAL A 195 -1.36 18.45 -3.71
CA VAL A 195 0.00 18.65 -3.18
C VAL A 195 -0.03 18.74 -1.65
N VAL A 196 -1.03 19.42 -1.08
CA VAL A 196 -1.18 19.53 0.38
C VAL A 196 -1.51 18.17 0.99
N VAL A 197 -2.40 17.40 0.37
CA VAL A 197 -2.72 16.03 0.82
C VAL A 197 -1.48 15.14 0.77
N GLY A 198 -0.72 15.19 -0.31
CA GLY A 198 0.54 14.44 -0.46
C GLY A 198 1.57 14.81 0.61
N ALA A 199 1.74 16.11 0.89
CA ALA A 199 2.61 16.58 1.95
C ALA A 199 2.18 16.05 3.34
N LEU A 200 0.89 16.09 3.65
CA LEU A 200 0.33 15.53 4.88
C LEU A 200 0.56 14.01 4.98
N CYS A 201 0.44 13.28 3.86
CA CYS A 201 0.74 11.85 3.81
C CYS A 201 2.21 11.56 4.15
N ILE A 202 3.16 12.32 3.60
CA ILE A 202 4.61 12.17 3.88
C ILE A 202 4.90 12.48 5.36
N VAL A 203 4.33 13.56 5.88
CA VAL A 203 4.47 13.94 7.30
C VAL A 203 3.92 12.84 8.20
N ALA A 204 2.71 12.34 7.91
CA ALA A 204 2.10 11.25 8.66
C ALA A 204 2.94 9.96 8.57
N ALA A 205 3.45 9.63 7.38
CA ALA A 205 4.31 8.48 7.16
C ALA A 205 5.57 8.52 8.02
N TRP A 206 6.22 9.68 8.14
CA TRP A 206 7.37 9.86 9.02
C TRP A 206 7.01 9.72 10.49
N PHE A 207 5.95 10.38 10.96
CA PHE A 207 5.54 10.37 12.37
C PHE A 207 4.81 9.11 12.81
N TYR A 208 4.60 8.14 11.91
CA TYR A 208 4.04 6.84 12.27
C TYR A 208 4.89 6.12 13.33
N THR A 209 6.22 6.08 13.13
CA THR A 209 7.20 5.54 14.10
C THR A 209 8.26 6.57 14.48
N GLY A 210 8.42 7.65 13.74
CA GLY A 210 9.40 8.70 13.97
C GLY A 210 8.99 9.71 15.04
N GLY A 211 9.94 10.57 15.44
CA GLY A 211 9.73 11.61 16.46
C GLY A 211 9.73 11.09 17.88
N LYS A 212 9.46 11.97 18.85
CA LYS A 212 9.44 11.64 20.29
C LYS A 212 8.20 10.84 20.70
N ASN A 213 7.08 11.05 20.03
CA ASN A 213 5.77 10.49 20.37
C ASN A 213 5.08 9.92 19.11
N PRO A 214 5.56 8.80 18.55
CA PRO A 214 4.98 8.25 17.33
C PRO A 214 3.55 7.78 17.56
N TYR A 215 2.64 8.13 16.63
CA TYR A 215 1.24 7.79 16.81
C TYR A 215 0.93 6.30 16.58
N GLY A 216 1.76 5.59 15.82
CA GLY A 216 1.68 4.14 15.65
C GLY A 216 1.89 3.38 16.98
N TYR A 217 2.64 3.95 17.93
CA TYR A 217 2.87 3.40 19.27
C TYR A 217 1.71 3.67 20.24
N ARG A 218 0.68 4.40 19.82
CA ARG A 218 -0.45 4.83 20.66
C ARG A 218 -1.76 4.15 20.29
N GLY A 219 -1.71 3.02 19.56
CA GLY A 219 -2.88 2.28 19.12
C GLY A 219 -3.64 2.90 17.95
N LEU A 220 -3.03 3.84 17.23
CA LEU A 220 -3.62 4.48 16.04
C LEU A 220 -3.12 3.85 14.73
N GLY A 221 -2.35 2.76 14.80
CA GLY A 221 -1.74 2.11 13.64
C GLY A 221 -2.78 1.65 12.64
N GLU A 222 -3.77 0.88 13.07
CA GLU A 222 -4.81 0.31 12.21
C GLU A 222 -5.72 1.41 11.62
N VAL A 223 -6.04 2.42 12.42
CA VAL A 223 -6.83 3.58 11.94
C VAL A 223 -6.08 4.32 10.85
N SER A 224 -4.77 4.57 11.05
CA SER A 224 -3.97 5.26 10.04
C SER A 224 -3.83 4.45 8.76
N VAL A 225 -3.60 3.14 8.86
CA VAL A 225 -3.53 2.24 7.71
C VAL A 225 -4.86 2.23 6.96
N PHE A 226 -6.00 2.15 7.66
CA PHE A 226 -7.33 2.26 7.05
C PHE A 226 -7.51 3.58 6.30
N VAL A 227 -7.13 4.71 6.91
CA VAL A 227 -7.25 6.04 6.31
C VAL A 227 -6.33 6.19 5.10
N PHE A 228 -5.04 5.92 5.25
CA PHE A 228 -4.08 6.22 4.18
C PHE A 228 -4.12 5.22 3.03
N PHE A 229 -4.21 3.92 3.29
CA PHE A 229 -4.28 2.90 2.23
C PHE A 229 -5.70 2.65 1.72
N GLY A 230 -6.72 2.84 2.57
CA GLY A 230 -8.11 2.78 2.17
C GLY A 230 -8.58 4.10 1.57
N LEU A 231 -8.92 5.06 2.44
CA LEU A 231 -9.60 6.26 2.00
C LEU A 231 -8.74 7.14 1.08
N VAL A 232 -7.53 7.51 1.51
CA VAL A 232 -6.69 8.44 0.73
C VAL A 232 -6.21 7.81 -0.56
N ALA A 233 -5.68 6.57 -0.52
CA ALA A 233 -5.09 5.95 -1.71
C ALA A 233 -6.15 5.55 -2.73
N VAL A 234 -7.27 4.93 -2.33
CA VAL A 234 -8.33 4.51 -3.27
C VAL A 234 -9.08 5.70 -3.83
N LEU A 235 -9.60 6.59 -2.94
CA LEU A 235 -10.38 7.75 -3.38
C LEU A 235 -9.50 8.78 -4.11
N GLY A 236 -8.25 8.97 -3.65
CA GLY A 236 -7.28 9.81 -4.34
C GLY A 236 -6.97 9.28 -5.75
N THR A 237 -6.82 7.97 -5.92
CA THR A 237 -6.62 7.35 -7.23
C THR A 237 -7.85 7.53 -8.12
N GLN A 238 -9.06 7.31 -7.60
CA GLN A 238 -10.29 7.57 -8.36
C GLN A 238 -10.39 9.04 -8.76
N PHE A 239 -10.22 9.93 -7.79
CA PHE A 239 -10.36 11.37 -8.02
C PHE A 239 -9.34 11.91 -9.02
N THR A 240 -8.07 11.48 -8.94
CA THR A 240 -7.04 11.94 -9.89
C THR A 240 -7.30 11.48 -11.32
N GLN A 241 -8.04 10.39 -11.53
CA GLN A 241 -8.39 9.88 -12.85
C GLN A 241 -9.74 10.41 -13.35
N ALA A 242 -10.77 10.40 -12.51
CA ALA A 242 -12.14 10.70 -12.92
C ALA A 242 -12.62 12.13 -12.52
N GLY A 243 -11.87 12.85 -11.67
CA GLY A 243 -12.28 14.16 -11.14
C GLY A 243 -13.43 14.09 -10.13
N VAL A 244 -13.89 12.90 -9.79
CA VAL A 244 -15.03 12.65 -8.89
C VAL A 244 -14.72 11.53 -7.90
N VAL A 245 -15.51 11.46 -6.84
CA VAL A 245 -15.57 10.33 -5.89
C VAL A 245 -16.98 9.75 -5.95
N SER A 246 -17.10 8.48 -6.29
CA SER A 246 -18.36 7.75 -6.35
C SER A 246 -18.58 6.89 -5.11
N TRP A 247 -19.82 6.46 -4.89
CA TRP A 247 -20.16 5.52 -3.81
C TRP A 247 -19.47 4.16 -3.99
N GLN A 248 -19.26 3.71 -5.24
CA GLN A 248 -18.48 2.52 -5.54
C GLN A 248 -17.03 2.68 -5.08
N GLY A 249 -16.43 3.86 -5.34
CA GLY A 249 -15.10 4.21 -4.85
C GLY A 249 -15.02 4.20 -3.33
N VAL A 250 -16.05 4.70 -2.63
CA VAL A 250 -16.12 4.65 -1.17
C VAL A 250 -16.17 3.21 -0.65
N LEU A 251 -16.97 2.33 -1.25
CA LEU A 251 -16.99 0.91 -0.89
C LEU A 251 -15.65 0.21 -1.15
N CYS A 252 -15.00 0.52 -2.27
CA CYS A 252 -13.65 0.05 -2.56
C CYS A 252 -12.66 0.53 -1.49
N ALA A 253 -12.72 1.80 -1.11
CA ALA A 253 -11.84 2.40 -0.11
C ALA A 253 -12.03 1.77 1.27
N VAL A 254 -13.27 1.54 1.70
CA VAL A 254 -13.60 0.87 2.97
C VAL A 254 -13.10 -0.58 2.97
N SER A 255 -13.27 -1.30 1.86
CA SER A 255 -12.85 -2.70 1.74
C SER A 255 -11.33 -2.86 1.75
N VAL A 256 -10.63 -2.08 0.94
CA VAL A 256 -9.16 -2.09 0.90
C VAL A 256 -8.59 -1.62 2.23
N GLY A 257 -9.16 -0.56 2.81
CA GLY A 257 -8.78 -0.05 4.12
C GLY A 257 -8.95 -1.09 5.24
N ALA A 258 -10.07 -1.82 5.25
CA ALA A 258 -10.33 -2.88 6.21
C ALA A 258 -9.31 -4.03 6.08
N MET A 259 -9.02 -4.48 4.85
CA MET A 259 -8.03 -5.54 4.63
C MET A 259 -6.61 -5.07 4.98
N SER A 260 -6.24 -3.83 4.66
CA SER A 260 -4.96 -3.24 5.05
C SER A 260 -4.83 -3.13 6.58
N ALA A 261 -5.89 -2.70 7.26
CA ALA A 261 -5.94 -2.67 8.72
C ALA A 261 -5.86 -4.09 9.32
N ALA A 262 -6.49 -5.09 8.69
CA ALA A 262 -6.40 -6.50 9.11
C ALA A 262 -4.96 -7.03 8.99
N VAL A 263 -4.23 -6.70 7.92
CA VAL A 263 -2.80 -7.04 7.77
C VAL A 263 -1.98 -6.43 8.92
N ASN A 264 -2.18 -5.13 9.20
CA ASN A 264 -1.47 -4.46 10.29
C ASN A 264 -1.84 -5.04 11.66
N LEU A 265 -3.12 -5.33 11.88
CA LEU A 265 -3.63 -5.86 13.14
C LEU A 265 -3.04 -7.25 13.46
N VAL A 266 -2.91 -8.14 12.45
CA VAL A 266 -2.29 -9.44 12.64
C VAL A 266 -0.78 -9.33 12.87
N ASN A 267 -0.12 -8.35 12.26
CA ASN A 267 1.27 -8.06 12.55
C ASN A 267 1.45 -7.66 14.04
N ASN A 268 0.58 -6.78 14.54
CA ASN A 268 0.60 -6.35 15.94
C ASN A 268 0.10 -7.45 16.90
N LEU A 269 -0.83 -8.33 16.47
CA LEU A 269 -1.25 -9.51 17.24
C LEU A 269 -0.07 -10.46 17.50
N ARG A 270 0.76 -10.69 16.48
CA ARG A 270 1.98 -11.50 16.61
C ARG A 270 2.95 -10.92 17.61
N ASP A 271 3.06 -9.59 17.63
CA ASP A 271 4.09 -8.85 18.36
C ASP A 271 3.59 -8.35 19.74
N ILE A 272 2.40 -8.75 20.24
CA ILE A 272 1.86 -8.31 21.54
C ILE A 272 2.89 -8.46 22.69
N PRO A 273 3.59 -9.61 22.86
CA PRO A 273 4.53 -9.75 23.97
C PRO A 273 5.69 -8.73 23.86
N SER A 274 6.39 -8.69 22.73
CA SER A 274 7.53 -7.80 22.54
C SER A 274 7.15 -6.32 22.52
N ASP A 275 5.99 -5.96 21.91
CA ASP A 275 5.48 -4.59 21.91
C ASP A 275 5.17 -4.10 23.35
N SER A 276 4.59 -4.99 24.18
CA SER A 276 4.28 -4.67 25.59
C SER A 276 5.56 -4.43 26.41
N GLU A 277 6.58 -5.26 26.25
CA GLU A 277 7.87 -5.13 26.94
C GLU A 277 8.62 -3.86 26.49
N ALA A 278 8.55 -3.51 25.21
CA ALA A 278 9.16 -2.30 24.66
C ALA A 278 8.35 -1.00 24.94
N GLY A 279 7.22 -1.09 25.65
CA GLY A 279 6.35 0.06 25.96
C GLY A 279 5.59 0.60 24.73
N LYS A 280 5.46 -0.18 23.65
CA LYS A 280 4.71 0.15 22.44
C LYS A 280 3.27 -0.31 22.61
N ILE A 281 2.36 0.60 22.89
CA ILE A 281 0.95 0.33 23.18
C ILE A 281 0.13 0.34 21.88
N THR A 282 0.25 -0.70 21.08
CA THR A 282 -0.53 -0.88 19.85
C THR A 282 -2.02 -1.17 20.15
N LEU A 283 -2.88 -1.13 19.12
CA LEU A 283 -4.28 -1.50 19.29
C LEU A 283 -4.42 -2.96 19.77
N ALA A 284 -3.58 -3.87 19.24
CA ALA A 284 -3.55 -5.26 19.66
C ALA A 284 -3.18 -5.43 21.14
N VAL A 285 -2.20 -4.67 21.64
CA VAL A 285 -1.84 -4.64 23.08
C VAL A 285 -3.00 -4.13 23.92
N ARG A 286 -3.73 -3.11 23.46
CA ARG A 286 -4.91 -2.56 24.19
C ARG A 286 -6.09 -3.52 24.23
N LEU A 287 -6.39 -4.17 23.12
CA LEU A 287 -7.52 -5.09 22.99
C LEU A 287 -7.24 -6.47 23.62
N GLY A 288 -5.96 -6.85 23.70
CA GLY A 288 -5.56 -8.21 24.02
C GLY A 288 -5.85 -9.20 22.89
N ASP A 289 -5.36 -10.42 23.04
CA ASP A 289 -5.37 -11.45 22.00
C ASP A 289 -6.79 -11.75 21.47
N VAL A 290 -7.74 -12.04 22.36
CA VAL A 290 -9.09 -12.50 21.98
C VAL A 290 -9.85 -11.44 21.16
N TRP A 291 -9.85 -10.19 21.61
CA TRP A 291 -10.57 -9.13 20.91
C TRP A 291 -9.89 -8.74 19.61
N THR A 292 -8.56 -8.75 19.55
CA THR A 292 -7.80 -8.51 18.33
C THR A 292 -8.19 -9.49 17.23
N ARG A 293 -8.31 -10.79 17.55
CA ARG A 293 -8.77 -11.82 16.61
C ARG A 293 -10.20 -11.58 16.13
N ARG A 294 -11.10 -11.19 17.01
CA ARG A 294 -12.49 -10.87 16.64
C ARG A 294 -12.56 -9.68 15.70
N VAL A 295 -11.81 -8.61 15.99
CA VAL A 295 -11.73 -7.43 15.12
C VAL A 295 -11.17 -7.81 13.74
N TRP A 296 -10.14 -8.65 13.70
CA TRP A 296 -9.59 -9.14 12.43
C TRP A 296 -10.67 -9.86 11.59
N LEU A 297 -11.47 -10.75 12.20
CA LEU A 297 -12.56 -11.46 11.50
C LEU A 297 -13.61 -10.49 10.95
N VAL A 298 -13.98 -9.46 11.70
CA VAL A 298 -14.92 -8.42 11.25
C VAL A 298 -14.34 -7.68 10.05
N LEU A 299 -13.07 -7.24 10.11
CA LEU A 299 -12.40 -6.57 9.01
C LEU A 299 -12.32 -7.44 7.75
N ALA A 300 -12.07 -8.74 7.90
CA ALA A 300 -12.04 -9.70 6.80
C ALA A 300 -13.41 -9.92 6.12
N CYS A 301 -14.53 -9.68 6.82
CA CYS A 301 -15.87 -9.76 6.25
C CYS A 301 -16.25 -8.53 5.41
N VAL A 302 -15.60 -7.38 5.61
CA VAL A 302 -15.96 -6.11 4.92
C VAL A 302 -15.94 -6.25 3.39
N PRO A 303 -14.89 -6.77 2.74
CA PRO A 303 -14.88 -6.92 1.27
C PRO A 303 -15.95 -7.87 0.75
N VAL A 304 -16.37 -8.86 1.55
CA VAL A 304 -17.48 -9.78 1.20
C VAL A 304 -18.79 -9.01 1.12
N VAL A 305 -19.10 -8.23 2.15
CA VAL A 305 -20.30 -7.38 2.20
C VAL A 305 -20.26 -6.34 1.07
N ALA A 306 -19.11 -5.71 0.86
CA ALA A 306 -18.95 -4.72 -0.20
C ALA A 306 -19.19 -5.33 -1.60
N SER A 307 -18.72 -6.56 -1.86
CA SER A 307 -18.99 -7.25 -3.13
C SER A 307 -20.48 -7.44 -3.39
N LEU A 308 -21.24 -7.80 -2.34
CA LEU A 308 -22.70 -7.96 -2.45
C LEU A 308 -23.41 -6.61 -2.68
N VAL A 309 -22.96 -5.54 -2.02
CA VAL A 309 -23.53 -4.20 -2.23
C VAL A 309 -23.18 -3.66 -3.62
N LEU A 310 -21.94 -3.87 -4.09
CA LEU A 310 -21.52 -3.45 -5.44
C LEU A 310 -22.30 -4.14 -6.57
N MET A 311 -23.00 -5.25 -6.30
CA MET A 311 -23.91 -5.88 -7.28
C MET A 311 -25.04 -4.94 -7.73
N VAL A 312 -25.35 -3.90 -6.95
CA VAL A 312 -26.31 -2.86 -7.35
C VAL A 312 -25.81 -2.07 -8.58
N SER A 313 -24.48 -1.86 -8.71
CA SER A 313 -23.87 -1.28 -9.92
C SER A 313 -23.74 -2.29 -11.05
N SER A 314 -23.22 -3.45 -10.75
CA SER A 314 -22.99 -4.53 -11.72
C SER A 314 -23.08 -5.88 -11.04
N VAL A 315 -23.93 -6.76 -11.55
CA VAL A 315 -24.08 -8.13 -11.03
C VAL A 315 -22.74 -8.88 -11.03
N TRP A 316 -21.83 -8.54 -11.92
CA TRP A 316 -20.51 -9.14 -12.03
C TRP A 316 -19.62 -8.85 -10.81
N CYS A 317 -19.92 -7.83 -10.00
CA CYS A 317 -19.18 -7.53 -8.77
C CYS A 317 -19.28 -8.66 -7.73
N VAL A 318 -20.23 -9.59 -7.87
CA VAL A 318 -20.26 -10.85 -7.09
C VAL A 318 -18.94 -11.63 -7.22
N ALA A 319 -18.23 -11.50 -8.32
CA ALA A 319 -16.94 -12.15 -8.53
C ALA A 319 -15.85 -11.69 -7.51
N GLY A 320 -16.03 -10.55 -6.83
CA GLY A 320 -15.19 -10.19 -5.67
C GLY A 320 -15.15 -11.27 -4.58
N LEU A 321 -16.17 -12.13 -4.50
CA LEU A 321 -16.19 -13.29 -3.61
C LEU A 321 -15.10 -14.33 -3.93
N LEU A 322 -14.42 -14.26 -5.09
CA LEU A 322 -13.25 -15.09 -5.39
C LEU A 322 -12.08 -14.87 -4.42
N ALA A 323 -12.08 -13.76 -3.67
CA ALA A 323 -11.12 -13.55 -2.57
C ALA A 323 -11.45 -14.36 -1.31
N VAL A 324 -12.68 -14.87 -1.14
CA VAL A 324 -13.15 -15.57 0.07
C VAL A 324 -12.29 -16.79 0.42
N PRO A 325 -11.90 -17.68 -0.51
CA PRO A 325 -11.05 -18.83 -0.16
C PRO A 325 -9.73 -18.42 0.50
N LEU A 326 -9.11 -17.31 0.05
CA LEU A 326 -7.88 -16.77 0.63
C LEU A 326 -8.12 -16.19 2.03
N LEU A 327 -9.21 -15.45 2.23
CA LEU A 327 -9.61 -14.92 3.54
C LEU A 327 -9.98 -16.06 4.52
N TRP A 328 -10.64 -17.10 4.02
CA TRP A 328 -10.96 -18.28 4.81
C TRP A 328 -9.69 -19.00 5.27
N ALA A 329 -8.76 -19.26 4.36
CA ALA A 329 -7.45 -19.84 4.70
C ALA A 329 -6.68 -18.98 5.71
N ALA A 330 -6.68 -17.65 5.55
CA ALA A 330 -6.08 -16.72 6.50
C ALA A 330 -6.75 -16.77 7.88
N SER A 331 -8.06 -17.05 7.95
CA SER A 331 -8.82 -17.08 9.20
C SER A 331 -8.51 -18.29 10.08
N GLY A 332 -8.02 -19.39 9.51
CA GLY A 332 -7.71 -20.62 10.27
C GLY A 332 -6.78 -20.36 11.45
N PRO A 333 -5.51 -19.93 11.23
CA PRO A 333 -4.58 -19.63 12.33
C PRO A 333 -5.12 -18.58 13.32
N VAL A 334 -5.89 -17.58 12.83
CA VAL A 334 -6.49 -16.55 13.68
C VAL A 334 -7.53 -17.16 14.64
N ARG A 335 -8.38 -18.07 14.16
CA ARG A 335 -9.41 -18.73 14.97
C ARG A 335 -8.85 -19.81 15.90
N GLU A 336 -7.79 -20.49 15.47
CA GLU A 336 -7.15 -21.57 16.22
C GLU A 336 -6.21 -21.06 17.33
N GLY A 337 -6.05 -19.75 17.47
CA GLY A 337 -5.23 -19.18 18.51
C GLY A 337 -3.72 -19.23 18.22
N ALA A 338 -3.31 -19.30 16.95
CA ALA A 338 -1.90 -19.30 16.57
C ALA A 338 -1.16 -18.08 17.12
N LEU A 339 0.12 -18.26 17.51
CA LEU A 339 0.97 -17.23 18.12
C LEU A 339 2.28 -17.07 17.33
N GLY A 340 2.93 -15.94 17.50
CA GLY A 340 4.27 -15.68 16.98
C GLY A 340 4.39 -15.94 15.47
N ALA A 341 5.40 -16.68 15.06
CA ALA A 341 5.72 -16.95 13.65
C ALA A 341 4.59 -17.67 12.89
N ALA A 342 3.72 -18.41 13.56
CA ALA A 342 2.57 -19.08 12.95
C ALA A 342 1.52 -18.11 12.36
N LEU A 343 1.56 -16.82 12.75
CA LEU A 343 0.72 -15.76 12.19
C LEU A 343 1.31 -15.13 10.90
N ILE A 344 2.59 -15.35 10.57
CA ILE A 344 3.22 -14.77 9.37
C ILE A 344 2.47 -15.13 8.07
N PRO A 345 2.04 -16.39 7.84
CA PRO A 345 1.28 -16.74 6.64
C PRO A 345 -0.04 -15.96 6.48
N VAL A 346 -0.66 -15.54 7.61
CA VAL A 346 -1.91 -14.76 7.60
C VAL A 346 -1.73 -13.41 6.94
N LEU A 347 -0.59 -12.72 7.21
CA LEU A 347 -0.28 -11.43 6.56
C LEU A 347 -0.25 -11.57 5.04
N GLY A 348 0.50 -12.58 4.56
CA GLY A 348 0.63 -12.84 3.12
C GLY A 348 -0.69 -13.24 2.46
N SER A 349 -1.49 -14.08 3.12
CA SER A 349 -2.79 -14.53 2.59
C SER A 349 -3.81 -13.39 2.56
N THR A 350 -3.87 -12.55 3.59
CA THR A 350 -4.73 -11.36 3.62
C THR A 350 -4.32 -10.35 2.55
N GLY A 351 -3.01 -10.10 2.36
CA GLY A 351 -2.50 -9.23 1.29
C GLY A 351 -2.83 -9.75 -0.11
N ARG A 352 -2.70 -11.07 -0.35
CA ARG A 352 -3.12 -11.70 -1.62
C ARG A 352 -4.63 -11.60 -1.85
N ALA A 353 -5.43 -11.85 -0.80
CA ALA A 353 -6.89 -11.69 -0.89
C ALA A 353 -7.28 -10.27 -1.27
N MET A 354 -6.63 -9.26 -0.69
CA MET A 354 -6.83 -7.85 -1.02
C MET A 354 -6.51 -7.55 -2.48
N LEU A 355 -5.39 -8.05 -3.01
CA LEU A 355 -5.03 -7.88 -4.41
C LEU A 355 -6.03 -8.56 -5.34
N VAL A 356 -6.39 -9.82 -5.09
CA VAL A 356 -7.39 -10.56 -5.88
C VAL A 356 -8.71 -9.83 -5.86
N TRP A 357 -9.19 -9.40 -4.69
CA TRP A 357 -10.43 -8.65 -4.57
C TRP A 357 -10.38 -7.35 -5.37
N SER A 358 -9.30 -6.58 -5.24
CA SER A 358 -9.14 -5.30 -5.94
C SER A 358 -9.11 -5.46 -7.47
N VAL A 359 -8.37 -6.47 -7.98
CA VAL A 359 -8.28 -6.75 -9.41
C VAL A 359 -9.65 -7.17 -9.96
N VAL A 360 -10.30 -8.14 -9.31
CA VAL A 360 -11.59 -8.65 -9.79
C VAL A 360 -12.64 -7.55 -9.74
N THR A 361 -12.70 -6.79 -8.64
CA THR A 361 -13.65 -5.68 -8.49
C THR A 361 -13.40 -4.57 -9.52
N ALA A 362 -12.13 -4.21 -9.78
CA ALA A 362 -11.79 -3.21 -10.81
C ALA A 362 -12.24 -3.65 -12.21
N VAL A 363 -12.01 -4.91 -12.58
CA VAL A 363 -12.46 -5.47 -13.86
C VAL A 363 -13.99 -5.46 -13.95
N THR A 364 -14.67 -5.90 -12.91
CA THR A 364 -16.15 -6.02 -12.94
C THR A 364 -16.87 -4.67 -12.89
N LEU A 365 -16.29 -3.67 -12.22
CA LEU A 365 -16.76 -2.28 -12.29
C LEU A 365 -16.55 -1.67 -13.69
N GLY A 366 -15.50 -2.04 -14.40
CA GLY A 366 -15.29 -1.61 -15.77
C GLY A 366 -16.24 -2.26 -16.79
N LEU A 367 -17.02 -3.29 -16.39
CA LEU A 367 -18.04 -3.96 -17.19
C LEU A 367 -19.46 -3.39 -16.97
N SER A 368 -19.62 -2.43 -16.03
CA SER A 368 -20.89 -1.84 -15.64
C SER A 368 -21.41 -0.75 -16.59
#